data_15ea1f4718e94f963d2ae581e8a51645
#
_entry.id   15ea1f4718e94f963d2ae581e8a51645
#
_cell.length_a   1.000
_cell.length_b   1.000
_cell.length_c   1.000
_cell.angle_alpha   90.00
_cell.angle_beta   90.00
_cell.angle_gamma   90.00
#
_symmetry.space_group_name_H-M   'P 1'
#
loop_
_entity.id
_entity.type
_entity.pdbx_description
1 polymer ?
#
loop_
_entity_poly.entity_id
_entity_poly.type
_entity_poly.pdbx_seq_one_letter_code
_entity_poly.pdbx_strand_id
1 'polypeptide(L)'
;LNNKVILDAGCGIGRNSYYCLVNGAREVHLFDVEEGTVEIAKDNLRDFDNTLIFKDSIYEQDLVKNNIYDIVLSIGVIHHLSDPRIAISKLFEKVKEGGQLLIWVYGYEGNESLIKLLKILRIFTTRLPYNIVAFLGKVLALLLYLILKIYPTKSKYWSRAKKMKVYVLEQILIDQLIPKIANYYSKNELTLLYDHIHFEDVQINHTNENSWTILIKK
;
A
#
# COMPACT_ATOMS: atom_id res chain seq x y z
N LEU A 1 -14.47 10.90 -7.24
CA LEU A 1 -14.51 9.50 -7.72
C LEU A 1 -15.83 9.17 -8.42
N ASN A 2 -16.74 10.16 -8.48
CA ASN A 2 -18.10 9.96 -8.99
C ASN A 2 -18.10 9.35 -10.40
N ASN A 3 -18.91 8.30 -10.58
CA ASN A 3 -19.11 7.57 -11.83
C ASN A 3 -17.84 6.93 -12.44
N LYS A 4 -16.81 6.64 -11.65
CA LYS A 4 -15.55 6.02 -12.09
C LYS A 4 -15.55 4.52 -11.90
N VAL A 5 -14.91 3.79 -12.81
CA VAL A 5 -14.55 2.37 -12.66
C VAL A 5 -13.14 2.30 -12.13
N ILE A 6 -12.97 1.63 -11.00
CA ILE A 6 -11.72 1.64 -10.24
C ILE A 6 -11.21 0.21 -10.07
N LEU A 7 -9.90 0.02 -10.19
CA LEU A 7 -9.21 -1.21 -9.80
C LEU A 7 -8.35 -0.93 -8.54
N ASP A 8 -8.50 -1.75 -7.51
CA ASP A 8 -7.66 -1.72 -6.30
C ASP A 8 -6.81 -2.99 -6.27
N ALA A 9 -5.55 -2.85 -6.67
CA ALA A 9 -4.60 -3.96 -6.82
C ALA A 9 -3.75 -4.14 -5.57
N GLY A 10 -3.93 -5.27 -4.89
CA GLY A 10 -3.42 -5.50 -3.54
C GLY A 10 -4.27 -4.77 -2.51
N CYS A 11 -5.57 -5.03 -2.56
CA CYS A 11 -6.60 -4.30 -1.81
C CYS A 11 -6.56 -4.53 -0.30
N GLY A 12 -5.83 -5.55 0.16
CA GLY A 12 -5.89 -5.97 1.54
C GLY A 12 -7.35 -6.27 1.93
N ILE A 13 -7.77 -5.80 3.07
CA ILE A 13 -9.14 -5.98 3.57
C ILE A 13 -10.19 -5.03 2.96
N GLY A 14 -9.88 -4.38 1.83
CA GLY A 14 -10.82 -3.54 1.06
C GLY A 14 -10.99 -2.09 1.55
N ARG A 15 -10.09 -1.56 2.38
CA ARG A 15 -10.24 -0.21 2.97
C ARG A 15 -10.27 0.91 1.92
N ASN A 16 -9.39 0.86 0.92
CA ASN A 16 -9.34 1.88 -0.13
C ASN A 16 -10.53 1.74 -1.06
N SER A 17 -10.92 0.51 -1.37
CA SER A 17 -12.13 0.19 -2.14
C SER A 17 -13.39 0.72 -1.45
N TYR A 18 -13.54 0.53 -0.14
CA TYR A 18 -14.63 1.11 0.63
C TYR A 18 -14.68 2.64 0.49
N TYR A 19 -13.52 3.31 0.61
CA TYR A 19 -13.46 4.75 0.41
C TYR A 19 -13.90 5.16 -1.00
N CYS A 20 -13.53 4.41 -2.03
CA CYS A 20 -13.97 4.67 -3.41
C CYS A 20 -15.48 4.54 -3.57
N LEU A 21 -16.05 3.49 -3.00
CA LEU A 21 -17.50 3.21 -3.06
C LEU A 21 -18.34 4.29 -2.37
N VAL A 22 -18.00 4.65 -1.14
CA VAL A 22 -18.73 5.70 -0.40
C VAL A 22 -18.57 7.10 -1.03
N ASN A 23 -17.56 7.29 -1.88
CA ASN A 23 -17.35 8.52 -2.65
C ASN A 23 -17.87 8.44 -4.10
N GLY A 24 -18.80 7.51 -4.37
CA GLY A 24 -19.58 7.48 -5.60
C GLY A 24 -18.89 6.79 -6.77
N ALA A 25 -17.96 5.89 -6.55
CA ALA A 25 -17.43 5.05 -7.62
C ALA A 25 -18.58 4.24 -8.26
N ARG A 26 -18.59 4.18 -9.61
CA ARG A 26 -19.58 3.40 -10.34
C ARG A 26 -19.41 1.91 -10.09
N GLU A 27 -18.16 1.44 -10.09
CA GLU A 27 -17.79 0.06 -9.93
C GLU A 27 -16.37 -0.03 -9.38
N VAL A 28 -16.12 -0.95 -8.46
CA VAL A 28 -14.79 -1.19 -7.90
C VAL A 28 -14.46 -2.67 -8.02
N HIS A 29 -13.45 -2.97 -8.83
CA HIS A 29 -12.82 -4.29 -8.87
C HIS A 29 -11.63 -4.29 -7.92
N LEU A 30 -11.46 -5.35 -7.16
CA LEU A 30 -10.37 -5.42 -6.22
C LEU A 30 -9.87 -6.85 -6.05
N PHE A 31 -8.57 -6.98 -5.89
CA PHE A 31 -7.94 -8.27 -5.68
C PHE A 31 -6.75 -8.20 -4.72
N ASP A 32 -6.47 -9.34 -4.11
CA ASP A 32 -5.25 -9.57 -3.33
C ASP A 32 -4.76 -10.99 -3.57
N VAL A 33 -3.47 -11.23 -3.31
CA VAL A 33 -2.85 -12.56 -3.47
C VAL A 33 -3.22 -13.49 -2.32
N GLU A 34 -3.59 -12.93 -1.17
CA GLU A 34 -3.85 -13.65 0.06
C GLU A 34 -5.36 -13.91 0.23
N GLU A 35 -5.76 -15.19 0.20
CA GLU A 35 -7.17 -15.62 0.21
C GLU A 35 -7.94 -15.17 1.45
N GLY A 36 -7.33 -15.32 2.64
CA GLY A 36 -7.98 -14.91 3.88
C GLY A 36 -8.26 -13.41 3.93
N THR A 37 -7.38 -12.61 3.32
CA THR A 37 -7.55 -11.16 3.18
C THR A 37 -8.70 -10.83 2.23
N VAL A 38 -8.83 -11.57 1.13
CA VAL A 38 -9.93 -11.44 0.15
C VAL A 38 -11.28 -11.75 0.80
N GLU A 39 -11.36 -12.81 1.61
CA GLU A 39 -12.61 -13.15 2.32
C GLU A 39 -13.02 -12.04 3.32
N ILE A 40 -12.06 -11.46 4.04
CA ILE A 40 -12.33 -10.31 4.91
C ILE A 40 -12.80 -9.09 4.09
N ALA A 41 -12.21 -8.85 2.91
CA ALA A 41 -12.64 -7.77 2.03
C ALA A 41 -14.08 -7.98 1.53
N LYS A 42 -14.48 -9.21 1.19
CA LYS A 42 -15.87 -9.57 0.84
C LYS A 42 -16.84 -9.24 1.97
N ASP A 43 -16.49 -9.62 3.21
CA ASP A 43 -17.34 -9.34 4.37
C ASP A 43 -17.44 -7.82 4.65
N ASN A 44 -16.33 -7.09 4.56
CA ASN A 44 -16.29 -5.65 4.77
C ASN A 44 -17.08 -4.85 3.72
N LEU A 45 -17.20 -5.37 2.50
CA LEU A 45 -17.85 -4.70 1.38
C LEU A 45 -19.18 -5.32 0.97
N ARG A 46 -19.73 -6.25 1.76
CA ARG A 46 -20.98 -6.99 1.46
C ARG A 46 -22.20 -6.13 1.18
N ASP A 47 -22.22 -4.89 1.69
CA ASP A 47 -23.33 -3.96 1.51
C ASP A 47 -23.26 -3.19 0.17
N PHE A 48 -22.27 -3.47 -0.69
CA PHE A 48 -22.08 -2.84 -1.99
C PHE A 48 -22.24 -3.87 -3.12
N ASP A 49 -23.24 -3.68 -3.97
CA ASP A 49 -23.54 -4.56 -5.11
C ASP A 49 -22.64 -4.30 -6.34
N ASN A 50 -21.92 -3.18 -6.34
CA ASN A 50 -21.07 -2.72 -7.43
C ASN A 50 -19.58 -3.05 -7.21
N THR A 51 -19.31 -4.22 -6.66
CA THR A 51 -17.94 -4.71 -6.42
C THR A 51 -17.69 -6.04 -7.12
N LEU A 52 -16.44 -6.24 -7.58
CA LEU A 52 -15.92 -7.53 -8.02
C LEU A 52 -14.67 -7.86 -7.20
N ILE A 53 -14.76 -8.85 -6.31
CA ILE A 53 -13.72 -9.18 -5.34
C ILE A 53 -13.21 -10.60 -5.59
N PHE A 54 -11.90 -10.75 -5.86
CA PHE A 54 -11.31 -12.03 -6.20
C PHE A 54 -9.87 -12.14 -5.75
N LYS A 55 -9.36 -13.38 -5.72
CA LYS A 55 -7.95 -13.66 -5.49
C LYS A 55 -7.22 -13.61 -6.82
N ASP A 56 -6.15 -12.83 -6.89
CA ASP A 56 -5.29 -12.74 -8.07
C ASP A 56 -3.91 -12.17 -7.68
N SER A 57 -2.96 -12.27 -8.60
CA SER A 57 -1.62 -11.71 -8.47
C SER A 57 -1.43 -10.54 -9.43
N ILE A 58 -0.72 -9.48 -8.98
CA ILE A 58 -0.34 -8.38 -9.88
C ILE A 58 0.46 -8.88 -11.09
N TYR A 59 1.14 -10.00 -10.97
CA TYR A 59 1.93 -10.57 -12.07
C TYR A 59 1.11 -11.42 -13.04
N GLU A 60 -0.03 -11.95 -12.64
CA GLU A 60 -0.89 -12.83 -13.46
C GLU A 60 -2.04 -12.01 -14.06
N GLN A 61 -2.94 -11.50 -13.25
CA GLN A 61 -4.06 -10.62 -13.62
C GLN A 61 -4.99 -11.20 -14.70
N ASP A 62 -5.29 -12.51 -14.63
CA ASP A 62 -6.07 -13.20 -15.64
C ASP A 62 -7.55 -12.75 -15.66
N LEU A 63 -8.05 -12.29 -14.53
CA LEU A 63 -9.45 -11.85 -14.37
C LEU A 63 -9.65 -10.36 -14.64
N VAL A 64 -8.57 -9.59 -14.88
CA VAL A 64 -8.61 -8.14 -14.99
C VAL A 64 -8.46 -7.69 -16.45
N LYS A 65 -9.45 -7.01 -17.00
CA LYS A 65 -9.43 -6.50 -18.38
C LYS A 65 -8.50 -5.29 -18.53
N ASN A 66 -7.86 -5.19 -19.70
CA ASN A 66 -7.02 -4.03 -20.05
C ASN A 66 -7.87 -2.84 -20.50
N ASN A 67 -7.36 -1.63 -20.34
CA ASN A 67 -7.90 -0.36 -20.88
C ASN A 67 -9.34 -0.04 -20.49
N ILE A 68 -9.79 -0.42 -19.27
CA ILE A 68 -11.17 -0.14 -18.84
C ILE A 68 -11.26 0.74 -17.58
N TYR A 69 -10.20 0.82 -16.79
CA TYR A 69 -10.26 1.50 -15.51
C TYR A 69 -9.93 2.99 -15.61
N ASP A 70 -10.79 3.81 -15.06
CA ASP A 70 -10.54 5.26 -14.90
C ASP A 70 -9.39 5.49 -13.95
N ILE A 71 -9.31 4.69 -12.88
CA ILE A 71 -8.28 4.77 -11.86
C ILE A 71 -7.85 3.35 -11.48
N VAL A 72 -6.54 3.13 -11.47
CA VAL A 72 -5.93 1.93 -10.89
C VAL A 72 -5.18 2.34 -9.64
N LEU A 73 -5.45 1.69 -8.53
CA LEU A 73 -4.80 1.93 -7.23
C LEU A 73 -3.83 0.79 -6.93
N SER A 74 -2.64 1.12 -6.42
CA SER A 74 -1.74 0.15 -5.77
C SER A 74 -1.08 0.82 -4.57
N ILE A 75 -1.74 0.70 -3.43
CA ILE A 75 -1.40 1.45 -2.22
C ILE A 75 -0.81 0.51 -1.18
N GLY A 76 0.49 0.65 -0.91
CA GLY A 76 1.16 -0.19 0.09
C GLY A 76 1.63 -1.55 -0.43
N VAL A 77 1.75 -1.75 -1.74
CA VAL A 77 2.02 -3.05 -2.36
C VAL A 77 3.35 -3.10 -3.11
N ILE A 78 3.57 -2.17 -4.03
CA ILE A 78 4.68 -2.20 -5.00
C ILE A 78 6.06 -2.36 -4.33
N HIS A 79 6.25 -1.77 -3.17
CA HIS A 79 7.52 -1.86 -2.44
C HIS A 79 7.76 -3.23 -1.76
N HIS A 80 6.77 -4.13 -1.77
CA HIS A 80 6.89 -5.51 -1.32
C HIS A 80 7.11 -6.52 -2.46
N LEU A 81 7.14 -6.06 -3.69
CA LEU A 81 7.27 -6.92 -4.86
C LEU A 81 8.73 -7.13 -5.25
N SER A 82 9.02 -8.31 -5.81
CA SER A 82 10.34 -8.67 -6.33
C SER A 82 10.70 -7.91 -7.60
N ASP A 83 9.71 -7.66 -8.46
CA ASP A 83 9.87 -6.89 -9.69
C ASP A 83 8.79 -5.80 -9.79
N PRO A 84 9.03 -4.64 -9.17
CA PRO A 84 8.09 -3.53 -9.17
C PRO A 84 7.84 -2.94 -10.57
N ARG A 85 8.82 -3.02 -11.49
CA ARG A 85 8.69 -2.47 -12.85
C ARG A 85 7.69 -3.27 -13.68
N ILE A 86 7.79 -4.60 -13.66
CA ILE A 86 6.82 -5.47 -14.33
C ILE A 86 5.41 -5.26 -13.75
N ALA A 87 5.30 -5.17 -12.42
CA ALA A 87 4.03 -4.93 -11.76
C ALA A 87 3.39 -3.60 -12.22
N ILE A 88 4.16 -2.52 -12.28
CA ILE A 88 3.68 -1.21 -12.73
C ILE A 88 3.26 -1.25 -14.20
N SER A 89 4.02 -1.91 -15.10
CA SER A 89 3.62 -2.10 -16.49
C SER A 89 2.27 -2.77 -16.60
N LYS A 90 2.10 -3.90 -15.91
CA LYS A 90 0.84 -4.66 -15.93
C LYS A 90 -0.35 -3.87 -15.39
N LEU A 91 -0.16 -3.11 -14.31
CA LEU A 91 -1.18 -2.24 -13.77
C LEU A 91 -1.52 -1.08 -14.71
N PHE A 92 -0.52 -0.52 -15.39
CA PHE A 92 -0.72 0.58 -16.33
C PHE A 92 -1.47 0.14 -17.59
N GLU A 93 -1.32 -1.11 -18.04
CA GLU A 93 -2.14 -1.70 -19.11
C GLU A 93 -3.63 -1.71 -18.78
N LYS A 94 -3.99 -1.79 -17.50
CA LYS A 94 -5.40 -1.80 -17.06
C LYS A 94 -6.04 -0.40 -17.13
N VAL A 95 -5.22 0.65 -17.03
CA VAL A 95 -5.66 2.04 -17.13
C VAL A 95 -6.18 2.33 -18.54
N LYS A 96 -7.35 2.93 -18.67
CA LYS A 96 -7.88 3.41 -19.96
C LYS A 96 -7.20 4.70 -20.40
N GLU A 97 -7.36 5.06 -21.67
CA GLU A 97 -6.92 6.37 -22.18
C GLU A 97 -7.55 7.53 -21.37
N GLY A 98 -6.71 8.48 -20.96
CA GLY A 98 -7.07 9.57 -20.06
C GLY A 98 -7.31 9.15 -18.60
N GLY A 99 -7.09 7.89 -18.26
CA GLY A 99 -7.14 7.37 -16.90
C GLY A 99 -5.84 7.56 -16.12
N GLN A 100 -5.79 7.06 -14.89
CA GLN A 100 -4.66 7.28 -13.97
C GLN A 100 -4.29 6.02 -13.18
N LEU A 101 -2.97 5.81 -13.00
CA LEU A 101 -2.41 4.85 -12.05
C LEU A 101 -1.90 5.61 -10.82
N LEU A 102 -2.43 5.29 -9.64
CA LEU A 102 -2.00 5.84 -8.37
C LEU A 102 -1.24 4.77 -7.57
N ILE A 103 0.02 5.07 -7.27
CA ILE A 103 0.90 4.21 -6.51
C ILE A 103 1.30 4.91 -5.21
N TRP A 104 1.31 4.17 -4.10
CA TRP A 104 1.90 4.64 -2.86
C TRP A 104 2.96 3.66 -2.37
N VAL A 105 4.17 4.17 -2.09
CA VAL A 105 5.32 3.37 -1.67
C VAL A 105 6.06 3.99 -0.49
N TYR A 106 6.82 3.18 0.23
CA TYR A 106 7.70 3.64 1.30
C TYR A 106 8.80 4.54 0.75
N GLY A 107 9.02 5.68 1.43
CA GLY A 107 10.11 6.60 1.16
C GLY A 107 11.36 6.25 1.94
N TYR A 108 12.53 6.49 1.35
CA TYR A 108 13.81 6.44 2.06
C TYR A 108 13.95 7.66 2.97
N GLU A 109 13.67 8.84 2.42
CA GLU A 109 13.73 10.10 3.15
C GLU A 109 12.73 10.09 4.31
N GLY A 110 13.22 10.46 5.49
CA GLY A 110 12.46 10.46 6.74
C GLY A 110 12.38 9.10 7.45
N ASN A 111 12.91 8.05 6.85
CA ASN A 111 12.93 6.69 7.42
C ASN A 111 14.35 6.13 7.63
N GLU A 112 15.41 6.88 7.37
CA GLU A 112 16.79 6.39 7.30
C GLU A 112 17.23 5.60 8.55
N SER A 113 16.93 6.14 9.74
CA SER A 113 17.26 5.47 11.01
C SER A 113 16.39 4.24 11.25
N LEU A 114 15.10 4.33 10.91
CA LEU A 114 14.15 3.24 11.03
C LEU A 114 14.53 2.08 10.09
N ILE A 115 14.91 2.37 8.86
CA ILE A 115 15.32 1.37 7.86
C ILE A 115 16.52 0.55 8.37
N LYS A 116 17.53 1.21 8.96
CA LYS A 116 18.69 0.53 9.54
C LYS A 116 18.27 -0.44 10.64
N LEU A 117 17.41 -0.01 11.55
CA LEU A 117 16.88 -0.86 12.62
C LEU A 117 16.05 -2.02 12.07
N LEU A 118 15.14 -1.75 11.15
CA LEU A 118 14.26 -2.77 10.54
C LEU A 118 15.05 -3.81 9.75
N LYS A 119 16.13 -3.43 9.05
CA LYS A 119 17.01 -4.39 8.36
C LYS A 119 17.58 -5.42 9.33
N ILE A 120 18.02 -4.99 10.51
CA ILE A 120 18.55 -5.89 11.54
C ILE A 120 17.43 -6.77 12.12
N LEU A 121 16.29 -6.18 12.46
CA LEU A 121 15.17 -6.91 13.03
C LEU A 121 14.62 -7.97 12.08
N ARG A 122 14.52 -7.67 10.78
CA ARG A 122 14.02 -8.59 9.75
C ARG A 122 14.88 -9.84 9.56
N ILE A 123 16.18 -9.80 9.86
CA ILE A 123 17.02 -11.00 9.84
C ILE A 123 16.42 -12.10 10.74
N PHE A 124 15.79 -11.71 11.82
CA PHE A 124 15.19 -12.62 12.81
C PHE A 124 13.70 -12.79 12.55
N THR A 125 12.94 -11.70 12.42
CA THR A 125 11.46 -11.75 12.39
C THR A 125 10.91 -12.46 11.16
N THR A 126 11.57 -12.37 10.00
CA THR A 126 11.16 -13.08 8.77
C THR A 126 11.29 -14.62 8.85
N ARG A 127 11.96 -15.12 9.89
CA ARG A 127 12.13 -16.58 10.15
C ARG A 127 11.24 -17.07 11.29
N LEU A 128 10.58 -16.18 12.00
CA LEU A 128 9.72 -16.51 13.14
C LEU A 128 8.28 -16.78 12.67
N PRO A 129 7.55 -17.65 13.37
CA PRO A 129 6.11 -17.80 13.18
C PRO A 129 5.36 -16.47 13.39
N TYR A 130 4.28 -16.28 12.62
CA TYR A 130 3.45 -15.07 12.67
C TYR A 130 3.07 -14.65 14.10
N ASN A 131 2.62 -15.59 14.94
CA ASN A 131 2.16 -15.30 16.31
C ASN A 131 3.26 -14.69 17.19
N ILE A 132 4.53 -15.11 16.98
CA ILE A 132 5.67 -14.55 17.71
C ILE A 132 5.94 -13.12 17.23
N VAL A 133 5.93 -12.89 15.92
CA VAL A 133 6.12 -11.54 15.35
C VAL A 133 4.96 -10.61 15.76
N ALA A 134 3.73 -11.09 15.75
CA ALA A 134 2.56 -10.34 16.21
C ALA A 134 2.69 -9.96 17.70
N PHE A 135 3.10 -10.89 18.56
CA PHE A 135 3.37 -10.60 19.97
C PHE A 135 4.46 -9.55 20.16
N LEU A 136 5.58 -9.68 19.44
CA LEU A 136 6.67 -8.69 19.47
C LEU A 136 6.17 -7.32 18.96
N GLY A 137 5.40 -7.30 17.88
CA GLY A 137 4.79 -6.10 17.33
C GLY A 137 3.89 -5.38 18.35
N LYS A 138 3.10 -6.14 19.12
CA LYS A 138 2.25 -5.61 20.18
C LYS A 138 3.08 -4.98 21.33
N VAL A 139 4.11 -5.67 21.78
CA VAL A 139 5.02 -5.14 22.83
C VAL A 139 5.71 -3.86 22.34
N LEU A 140 6.27 -3.88 21.13
CA LEU A 140 6.93 -2.71 20.54
C LEU A 140 5.97 -1.55 20.34
N ALA A 141 4.71 -1.82 19.93
CA ALA A 141 3.68 -0.79 19.78
C ALA A 141 3.34 -0.11 21.09
N LEU A 142 3.22 -0.88 22.18
CA LEU A 142 2.98 -0.33 23.50
C LEU A 142 4.14 0.55 23.97
N LEU A 143 5.38 0.07 23.81
CA LEU A 143 6.56 0.85 24.14
C LEU A 143 6.65 2.15 23.32
N LEU A 144 6.44 2.06 22.01
CA LEU A 144 6.42 3.21 21.12
C LEU A 144 5.32 4.21 21.51
N TYR A 145 4.12 3.72 21.82
CA TYR A 145 3.02 4.55 22.30
C TYR A 145 3.38 5.33 23.56
N LEU A 146 3.98 4.68 24.56
CA LEU A 146 4.42 5.31 25.79
C LEU A 146 5.51 6.37 25.53
N ILE A 147 6.52 6.03 24.70
CA ILE A 147 7.58 6.96 24.31
C ILE A 147 6.98 8.20 23.63
N LEU A 148 6.09 8.01 22.65
CA LEU A 148 5.45 9.11 21.93
C LEU A 148 4.58 10.00 22.84
N LYS A 149 4.01 9.48 23.93
CA LYS A 149 3.25 10.27 24.91
C LYS A 149 4.14 11.18 25.74
N ILE A 150 5.33 10.73 26.07
CA ILE A 150 6.27 11.42 26.97
C ILE A 150 7.14 12.41 26.20
N TYR A 151 7.70 11.99 25.05
CA TYR A 151 8.65 12.81 24.32
C TYR A 151 7.98 13.69 23.25
N PRO A 152 8.37 14.99 23.19
CA PRO A 152 7.95 15.86 22.11
C PRO A 152 8.58 15.45 20.78
N THR A 153 7.84 15.54 19.70
CA THR A 153 8.35 15.28 18.35
C THR A 153 8.09 16.45 17.42
N LYS A 154 9.09 16.79 16.59
CA LYS A 154 8.98 17.81 15.54
C LYS A 154 8.52 17.23 14.19
N SER A 155 8.65 15.91 13.98
CA SER A 155 8.23 15.25 12.76
C SER A 155 6.71 15.21 12.66
N LYS A 156 6.18 15.52 11.47
CA LYS A 156 4.74 15.43 11.18
C LYS A 156 4.24 14.00 11.30
N TYR A 157 5.04 13.03 10.85
CA TYR A 157 4.72 11.61 10.97
C TYR A 157 4.52 11.20 12.42
N TRP A 158 5.52 11.44 13.28
CA TRP A 158 5.45 11.07 14.71
C TRP A 158 4.39 11.86 15.47
N SER A 159 4.11 13.10 15.09
CA SER A 159 2.99 13.90 15.64
C SER A 159 1.63 13.28 15.34
N ARG A 160 1.46 12.64 14.16
CA ARG A 160 0.25 11.87 13.82
C ARG A 160 0.23 10.54 14.55
N ALA A 161 1.36 9.81 14.58
CA ALA A 161 1.48 8.54 15.29
C ALA A 161 1.12 8.69 16.79
N LYS A 162 1.49 9.79 17.43
CA LYS A 162 1.12 10.13 18.82
C LYS A 162 -0.41 10.15 19.06
N LYS A 163 -1.20 10.43 18.02
CA LYS A 163 -2.69 10.47 18.09
C LYS A 163 -3.32 9.11 17.78
N MET A 164 -2.55 8.14 17.29
CA MET A 164 -3.05 6.83 16.94
C MET A 164 -3.31 5.99 18.20
N LYS A 165 -4.25 5.06 18.09
CA LYS A 165 -4.47 4.03 19.11
C LYS A 165 -3.36 2.98 19.02
N VAL A 166 -3.07 2.29 20.12
CA VAL A 166 -2.00 1.28 20.20
C VAL A 166 -2.14 0.21 19.13
N TYR A 167 -3.35 -0.29 18.89
CA TYR A 167 -3.58 -1.32 17.88
C TYR A 167 -3.21 -0.87 16.44
N VAL A 168 -3.34 0.43 16.13
CA VAL A 168 -2.93 0.96 14.81
C VAL A 168 -1.41 0.96 14.69
N LEU A 169 -0.71 1.36 15.76
CA LEU A 169 0.75 1.28 15.80
C LEU A 169 1.24 -0.16 15.71
N GLU A 170 0.53 -1.09 16.35
CA GLU A 170 0.79 -2.53 16.25
C GLU A 170 0.71 -3.02 14.80
N GLN A 171 -0.37 -2.70 14.08
CA GLN A 171 -0.50 -3.07 12.68
C GLN A 171 0.61 -2.49 11.81
N ILE A 172 0.97 -1.22 12.00
CA ILE A 172 2.07 -0.58 11.29
C ILE A 172 3.40 -1.32 11.55
N LEU A 173 3.68 -1.69 12.79
CA LEU A 173 4.92 -2.39 13.14
C LEU A 173 4.95 -3.82 12.60
N ILE A 174 3.84 -4.53 12.66
CA ILE A 174 3.71 -5.89 12.09
C ILE A 174 3.96 -5.83 10.58
N ASP A 175 3.35 -4.88 9.88
CA ASP A 175 3.53 -4.63 8.44
C ASP A 175 4.99 -4.30 8.09
N GLN A 176 5.75 -3.71 9.00
CA GLN A 176 7.18 -3.45 8.83
C GLN A 176 8.07 -4.66 9.13
N LEU A 177 7.64 -5.62 9.94
CA LEU A 177 8.47 -6.72 10.44
C LEU A 177 8.29 -8.03 9.67
N ILE A 178 7.12 -8.28 9.09
CA ILE A 178 6.77 -9.54 8.43
C ILE A 178 7.31 -9.66 7.00
N PRO A 179 7.19 -8.64 6.12
CA PRO A 179 7.54 -8.81 4.72
C PRO A 179 9.01 -9.17 4.52
N LYS A 180 9.26 -10.19 3.70
CA LYS A 180 10.63 -10.56 3.29
C LYS A 180 11.27 -9.48 2.43
N ILE A 181 10.47 -8.83 1.58
CA ILE A 181 10.87 -7.73 0.72
C ILE A 181 10.18 -6.46 1.22
N ALA A 182 10.96 -5.43 1.46
CA ALA A 182 10.45 -4.07 1.69
C ALA A 182 11.49 -3.06 1.20
N ASN A 183 11.22 -2.51 0.04
CA ASN A 183 12.03 -1.49 -0.60
C ASN A 183 11.60 -0.11 -0.11
N TYR A 184 12.58 0.77 0.06
CA TYR A 184 12.37 2.17 0.41
C TYR A 184 13.01 2.99 -0.70
N TYR A 185 12.21 3.78 -1.37
CA TYR A 185 12.63 4.53 -2.55
C TYR A 185 13.00 5.96 -2.17
N SER A 186 14.19 6.40 -2.56
CA SER A 186 14.54 7.81 -2.56
C SER A 186 13.86 8.53 -3.73
N LYS A 187 13.75 9.85 -3.66
CA LYS A 187 13.17 10.67 -4.74
C LYS A 187 13.80 10.36 -6.11
N ASN A 188 15.11 10.15 -6.14
CA ASN A 188 15.83 9.88 -7.39
C ASN A 188 15.55 8.48 -7.96
N GLU A 189 15.22 7.51 -7.11
CA GLU A 189 14.92 6.13 -7.51
C GLU A 189 13.49 5.96 -8.00
N LEU A 190 12.58 6.88 -7.67
CA LEU A 190 11.16 6.76 -8.07
C LEU A 190 11.00 6.70 -9.59
N THR A 191 11.78 7.49 -10.34
CA THR A 191 11.73 7.53 -11.81
C THR A 191 11.99 6.14 -12.40
N LEU A 192 12.89 5.36 -11.80
CA LEU A 192 13.22 4.01 -12.25
C LEU A 192 12.02 3.05 -12.18
N LEU A 193 10.99 3.38 -11.40
CA LEU A 193 9.78 2.55 -11.29
C LEU A 193 8.91 2.62 -12.54
N TYR A 194 8.90 3.75 -13.26
CA TYR A 194 7.96 4.01 -14.35
C TYR A 194 8.58 4.55 -15.65
N ASP A 195 9.90 4.77 -15.72
CA ASP A 195 10.60 5.31 -16.92
C ASP A 195 10.49 4.43 -18.18
N HIS A 196 10.06 3.18 -18.01
CA HIS A 196 9.94 2.17 -19.07
C HIS A 196 8.52 2.09 -19.67
N ILE A 197 7.53 2.80 -19.09
CA ILE A 197 6.16 2.89 -19.64
C ILE A 197 5.97 4.23 -20.35
N HIS A 198 5.11 4.25 -21.37
CA HIS A 198 4.76 5.47 -22.07
C HIS A 198 3.53 6.11 -21.40
N PHE A 199 3.68 7.36 -20.92
CA PHE A 199 2.64 8.08 -20.16
C PHE A 199 2.57 9.55 -20.61
N GLU A 200 1.41 10.19 -20.35
CA GLU A 200 1.19 11.61 -20.67
C GLU A 200 1.82 12.54 -19.63
N ASP A 201 1.56 12.27 -18.35
CA ASP A 201 2.01 13.10 -17.21
C ASP A 201 2.28 12.27 -15.97
N VAL A 202 3.15 12.76 -15.10
CA VAL A 202 3.42 12.15 -13.80
C VAL A 202 3.55 13.19 -12.69
N GLN A 203 2.84 12.96 -11.61
CA GLN A 203 2.91 13.80 -10.40
C GLN A 203 3.45 12.98 -9.24
N ILE A 204 4.46 13.52 -8.56
CA ILE A 204 5.10 12.87 -7.41
C ILE A 204 4.94 13.78 -6.18
N ASN A 205 4.40 13.22 -5.11
CA ASN A 205 4.21 13.92 -3.86
C ASN A 205 4.88 13.19 -2.70
N HIS A 206 5.69 13.91 -1.92
CA HIS A 206 6.25 13.40 -0.66
C HIS A 206 5.17 13.41 0.42
N THR A 207 4.65 12.25 0.72
CA THR A 207 3.50 12.06 1.61
C THR A 207 3.98 11.79 3.03
N ASN A 208 3.48 12.56 4.01
CA ASN A 208 3.79 12.41 5.43
C ASN A 208 5.29 12.48 5.80
N GLU A 209 6.14 13.01 4.93
CA GLU A 209 7.60 13.12 5.10
C GLU A 209 8.34 11.76 5.16
N ASN A 210 7.69 10.65 4.77
CA ASN A 210 8.27 9.30 4.88
C ASN A 210 7.80 8.32 3.80
N SER A 211 7.05 8.78 2.83
CA SER A 211 6.48 7.96 1.77
C SER A 211 6.25 8.77 0.50
N TRP A 212 6.05 8.09 -0.61
CA TRP A 212 5.83 8.72 -1.91
C TRP A 212 4.49 8.29 -2.50
N THR A 213 3.77 9.26 -3.03
CA THR A 213 2.62 9.04 -3.89
C THR A 213 2.99 9.42 -5.31
N ILE A 214 2.79 8.51 -6.25
CA ILE A 214 3.05 8.69 -7.67
C ILE A 214 1.70 8.55 -8.39
N LEU A 215 1.32 9.56 -9.15
CA LEU A 215 0.15 9.56 -10.00
C LEU A 215 0.60 9.64 -11.45
N ILE A 216 0.34 8.60 -12.24
CA ILE A 216 0.75 8.48 -13.64
C ILE A 216 -0.50 8.54 -14.51
N LYS A 217 -0.55 9.45 -15.47
CA LYS A 217 -1.66 9.62 -16.42
C LYS A 217 -1.33 8.92 -17.74
N LYS A 218 -2.29 8.15 -18.25
CA LYS A 218 -2.23 7.50 -19.56
C LYS A 218 -2.85 8.36 -20.61
#